data_1c447dafbaee570af383f5c3e2bc2b0e
#
_entry.id   1c447dafbaee570af383f5c3e2bc2b0e
#
_cell.length_a   1.000
_cell.length_b   1.000
_cell.length_c   1.000
_cell.angle_alpha   90.00
_cell.angle_beta   90.00
_cell.angle_gamma   90.00
#
_symmetry.space_group_name_H-M   'P 1'
#
loop_
_entity.id
_entity.type
_entity.pdbx_description
1 polymer ?
#
loop_
_entity_poly.entity_id
_entity_poly.type
_entity_poly.pdbx_seq_one_letter_code
_entity_poly.pdbx_strand_id
1 'polypeptide(L)'
;MMKPATPHAIYSDIKSMLITFIISIAAGLICQYLGLPAPFLLGSLFGVWLIGGAVAPIRASLGVPRWFHIPVVLGLGTLIGGNFGPDIFTHMSSWAATVIAMVAATILATLAGLFFLIRIRKYDFTLALLSCIPGGQAEVIVISRDLVEKDYVVALFHLVRVALVFCSAPLILALMQGQDAVQASNATLLAMPSIFALPPATLFTFAAMSIIALPVARFIRLPMPHLVGPLILSSVLHILGLVEIPRISEFVILAQLTIGGAVGARLAKVPFLDLAVYIRDAFASAIIVLSTYGLTALALASWTGLNFMQLLLAFIPGGLYEVTLLALIFGFDIAFVAFHHTLRVMMVFFGLPFIIAKTRNPT
;
A
#
# COMPACT_ATOMS: atom_id res chain seq x y z
N MET A 1 18.04 -17.30 -8.46
CA MET A 1 17.32 -18.45 -9.03
C MET A 1 16.36 -18.98 -7.97
N MET A 2 15.03 -18.95 -8.23
CA MET A 2 14.06 -19.60 -7.36
C MET A 2 14.24 -21.12 -7.50
N LYS A 3 14.44 -21.83 -6.38
CA LYS A 3 14.34 -23.29 -6.38
C LYS A 3 12.95 -23.68 -6.87
N PRO A 4 12.80 -24.70 -7.75
CA PRO A 4 11.48 -25.17 -8.15
C PRO A 4 10.70 -25.58 -6.91
N ALA A 5 9.47 -25.07 -6.77
CA ALA A 5 8.60 -25.42 -5.66
C ALA A 5 8.27 -26.92 -5.74
N THR A 6 8.43 -27.62 -4.63
CA THR A 6 8.02 -29.03 -4.57
C THR A 6 6.50 -29.13 -4.70
N PRO A 7 5.95 -30.22 -5.28
CA PRO A 7 4.49 -30.40 -5.40
C PRO A 7 3.74 -30.20 -4.08
N HIS A 8 4.33 -30.61 -2.98
CA HIS A 8 3.77 -30.44 -1.63
C HIS A 8 3.70 -28.95 -1.21
N ALA A 9 4.69 -28.14 -1.60
CA ALA A 9 4.69 -26.69 -1.33
C ALA A 9 3.60 -25.97 -2.13
N ILE A 10 3.39 -26.35 -3.39
CA ILE A 10 2.33 -25.79 -4.25
C ILE A 10 0.95 -26.11 -3.69
N TYR A 11 0.73 -27.36 -3.25
CA TYR A 11 -0.54 -27.77 -2.64
C TYR A 11 -0.83 -26.98 -1.35
N SER A 12 0.18 -26.81 -0.50
CA SER A 12 0.08 -26.01 0.73
C SER A 12 -0.25 -24.53 0.42
N ASP A 13 0.38 -23.96 -0.60
CA ASP A 13 0.14 -22.59 -1.05
C ASP A 13 -1.30 -22.40 -1.55
N ILE A 14 -1.78 -23.32 -2.40
CA ILE A 14 -3.15 -23.30 -2.93
C ILE A 14 -4.16 -23.41 -1.79
N LYS A 15 -3.95 -24.35 -0.86
CA LYS A 15 -4.83 -24.53 0.31
C LYS A 15 -4.89 -23.24 1.15
N SER A 16 -3.75 -22.62 1.43
CA SER A 16 -3.64 -21.37 2.20
C SER A 16 -4.36 -20.22 1.49
N MET A 17 -4.19 -20.12 0.19
CA MET A 17 -4.88 -19.13 -0.63
C MET A 17 -6.41 -19.34 -0.59
N LEU A 18 -6.89 -20.55 -0.84
CA LEU A 18 -8.31 -20.84 -0.84
C LEU A 18 -8.98 -20.52 0.49
N ILE A 19 -8.39 -20.93 1.62
CA ILE A 19 -8.90 -20.61 2.96
C ILE A 19 -8.97 -19.11 3.16
N THR A 20 -7.88 -18.41 2.82
CA THR A 20 -7.80 -16.94 2.95
C THR A 20 -8.86 -16.26 2.10
N PHE A 21 -9.06 -16.69 0.84
CA PHE A 21 -10.07 -16.10 -0.06
C PHE A 21 -11.51 -16.39 0.37
N ILE A 22 -11.82 -17.60 0.84
CA ILE A 22 -13.15 -17.92 1.37
C ILE A 22 -13.50 -16.98 2.52
N ILE A 23 -12.59 -16.81 3.48
CA ILE A 23 -12.78 -15.89 4.60
C ILE A 23 -12.91 -14.45 4.11
N SER A 24 -12.04 -14.04 3.19
CA SER A 24 -12.02 -12.68 2.64
C SER A 24 -13.31 -12.33 1.92
N ILE A 25 -13.83 -13.24 1.09
CA ILE A 25 -15.08 -13.04 0.35
C ILE A 25 -16.26 -12.98 1.32
N ALA A 26 -16.37 -13.94 2.24
CA ALA A 26 -17.47 -13.97 3.21
C ALA A 26 -17.49 -12.69 4.06
N ALA A 27 -16.37 -12.29 4.61
CA ALA A 27 -16.27 -11.07 5.40
C ALA A 27 -16.46 -9.79 4.55
N GLY A 28 -15.98 -9.77 3.30
CA GLY A 28 -16.22 -8.69 2.36
C GLY A 28 -17.70 -8.49 2.04
N LEU A 29 -18.44 -9.58 1.80
CA LEU A 29 -19.89 -9.53 1.57
C LEU A 29 -20.65 -9.07 2.82
N ILE A 30 -20.25 -9.48 4.01
CA ILE A 30 -20.82 -8.98 5.28
C ILE A 30 -20.58 -7.47 5.40
N CYS A 31 -19.35 -6.99 5.17
CA CYS A 31 -19.04 -5.57 5.20
C CYS A 31 -19.81 -4.76 4.15
N GLN A 32 -20.02 -5.33 2.96
CA GLN A 32 -20.84 -4.72 1.91
C GLN A 32 -22.31 -4.63 2.33
N TYR A 33 -22.86 -5.68 2.92
CA TYR A 33 -24.23 -5.69 3.44
C TYR A 33 -24.42 -4.65 4.57
N LEU A 34 -23.40 -4.46 5.41
CA LEU A 34 -23.38 -3.44 6.46
C LEU A 34 -23.12 -2.01 5.95
N GLY A 35 -22.91 -1.81 4.64
CA GLY A 35 -22.65 -0.52 4.05
C GLY A 35 -21.31 0.11 4.48
N LEU A 36 -20.31 -0.72 4.81
CA LEU A 36 -18.99 -0.22 5.21
C LEU A 36 -18.19 0.29 4.01
N PRO A 37 -17.28 1.28 4.23
CA PRO A 37 -16.41 1.77 3.17
C PRO A 37 -15.39 0.73 2.76
N ALA A 38 -15.08 0.64 1.45
CA ALA A 38 -14.14 -0.33 0.90
C ALA A 38 -14.37 -1.77 1.42
N PRO A 39 -15.58 -2.33 1.25
CA PRO A 39 -16.05 -3.48 1.99
C PRO A 39 -15.20 -4.73 1.79
N PHE A 40 -14.71 -4.97 0.57
CA PHE A 40 -13.85 -6.12 0.29
C PHE A 40 -12.44 -5.95 0.85
N LEU A 41 -11.94 -4.72 0.99
CA LEU A 41 -10.65 -4.45 1.60
C LEU A 41 -10.70 -4.61 3.13
N LEU A 42 -11.64 -3.92 3.79
CA LEU A 42 -11.80 -4.01 5.25
C LEU A 42 -12.26 -5.39 5.68
N GLY A 43 -13.23 -5.97 4.96
CA GLY A 43 -13.74 -7.31 5.24
C GLY A 43 -12.63 -8.36 5.15
N SER A 44 -11.85 -8.36 4.08
CA SER A 44 -10.75 -9.32 3.95
C SER A 44 -9.68 -9.13 5.02
N LEU A 45 -9.32 -7.90 5.35
CA LEU A 45 -8.34 -7.61 6.38
C LEU A 45 -8.82 -8.09 7.76
N PHE A 46 -9.97 -7.60 8.21
CA PHE A 46 -10.50 -7.93 9.54
C PHE A 46 -10.96 -9.38 9.65
N GLY A 47 -11.64 -9.92 8.62
CA GLY A 47 -12.11 -11.29 8.62
C GLY A 47 -10.96 -12.29 8.75
N VAL A 48 -9.92 -12.12 7.94
CA VAL A 48 -8.74 -13.00 7.99
C VAL A 48 -7.96 -12.81 9.28
N TRP A 49 -7.79 -11.56 9.75
CA TRP A 49 -7.10 -11.28 11.02
C TRP A 49 -7.82 -11.88 12.22
N LEU A 50 -9.12 -11.61 12.38
CA LEU A 50 -9.90 -12.04 13.53
C LEU A 50 -10.05 -13.57 13.57
N ILE A 51 -10.39 -14.21 12.44
CA ILE A 51 -10.53 -15.68 12.37
C ILE A 51 -9.16 -16.36 12.60
N GLY A 52 -8.09 -15.85 11.99
CA GLY A 52 -6.75 -16.37 12.21
C GLY A 52 -6.22 -16.13 13.61
N GLY A 53 -6.62 -15.01 14.26
CA GLY A 53 -6.32 -14.74 15.66
C GLY A 53 -7.03 -15.70 16.62
N ALA A 54 -8.32 -15.95 16.36
CA ALA A 54 -9.17 -16.79 17.21
C ALA A 54 -8.94 -18.30 17.03
N VAL A 55 -8.65 -18.75 15.79
CA VAL A 55 -8.60 -20.17 15.44
C VAL A 55 -7.18 -20.59 15.08
N ALA A 56 -6.43 -21.07 16.10
CA ALA A 56 -5.03 -21.44 15.93
C ALA A 56 -4.72 -22.43 14.79
N PRO A 57 -5.53 -23.48 14.52
CA PRO A 57 -5.30 -24.39 13.38
C PRO A 57 -5.38 -23.69 12.02
N ILE A 58 -6.26 -22.68 11.89
CA ILE A 58 -6.43 -21.92 10.64
C ILE A 58 -5.28 -20.92 10.46
N ARG A 59 -4.76 -20.33 11.53
CA ARG A 59 -3.68 -19.33 11.53
C ARG A 59 -2.50 -19.75 10.68
N ALA A 60 -2.02 -20.98 10.85
CA ALA A 60 -0.88 -21.51 10.11
C ALA A 60 -1.16 -21.61 8.60
N SER A 61 -2.43 -21.87 8.25
CA SER A 61 -2.89 -22.06 6.87
C SER A 61 -3.39 -20.78 6.20
N LEU A 62 -3.18 -19.60 6.78
CA LEU A 62 -3.55 -18.33 6.14
C LEU A 62 -2.39 -17.77 5.32
N GLY A 63 -2.71 -17.20 4.16
CA GLY A 63 -1.72 -16.49 3.36
C GLY A 63 -2.13 -16.36 1.90
N VAL A 64 -1.54 -15.39 1.24
CA VAL A 64 -1.62 -15.22 -0.22
C VAL A 64 -0.22 -15.48 -0.78
N PRO A 65 -0.04 -16.54 -1.58
CA PRO A 65 1.27 -16.91 -2.10
C PRO A 65 1.77 -15.87 -3.11
N ARG A 66 3.08 -15.72 -3.20
CA ARG A 66 3.72 -14.70 -4.06
C ARG A 66 3.36 -14.85 -5.54
N TRP A 67 3.22 -16.10 -6.01
CA TRP A 67 2.89 -16.39 -7.40
C TRP A 67 1.49 -15.89 -7.80
N PHE A 68 0.58 -15.71 -6.83
CA PHE A 68 -0.74 -15.11 -7.04
C PHE A 68 -0.73 -13.61 -6.74
N HIS A 69 -0.09 -13.19 -5.66
CA HIS A 69 -0.03 -11.79 -5.24
C HIS A 69 0.66 -10.89 -6.29
N ILE A 70 1.77 -11.37 -6.89
CA ILE A 70 2.54 -10.58 -7.86
C ILE A 70 1.71 -10.24 -9.11
N PRO A 71 1.04 -11.16 -9.81
CA PRO A 71 0.17 -10.83 -10.94
C PRO A 71 -0.91 -9.81 -10.61
N VAL A 72 -1.53 -9.90 -9.43
CA VAL A 72 -2.53 -8.93 -8.99
C VAL A 72 -1.93 -7.54 -8.81
N VAL A 73 -0.74 -7.44 -8.22
CA VAL A 73 -0.04 -6.16 -8.06
C VAL A 73 0.42 -5.59 -9.40
N LEU A 74 0.89 -6.44 -10.34
CA LEU A 74 1.24 -6.01 -11.70
C LEU A 74 0.03 -5.39 -12.42
N GLY A 75 -1.11 -6.07 -12.41
CA GLY A 75 -2.33 -5.55 -13.00
C GLY A 75 -2.83 -4.28 -12.32
N LEU A 76 -2.73 -4.20 -10.98
CA LEU A 76 -3.09 -2.98 -10.26
C LEU A 76 -2.19 -1.80 -10.66
N GLY A 77 -0.88 -2.01 -10.83
CA GLY A 77 0.03 -0.99 -11.36
C GLY A 77 -0.39 -0.52 -12.75
N THR A 78 -0.80 -1.44 -13.63
CA THR A 78 -1.31 -1.10 -14.97
C THR A 78 -2.59 -0.26 -14.89
N LEU A 79 -3.55 -0.62 -14.02
CA LEU A 79 -4.78 0.16 -13.83
C LEU A 79 -4.52 1.54 -13.23
N ILE A 80 -3.59 1.65 -12.28
CA ILE A 80 -3.19 2.94 -11.70
C ILE A 80 -2.55 3.81 -12.76
N GLY A 81 -1.65 3.28 -13.57
CA GLY A 81 -0.99 3.98 -14.67
C GLY A 81 -1.95 4.50 -15.73
N GLY A 82 -3.06 3.81 -15.95
CA GLY A 82 -4.14 4.24 -16.85
C GLY A 82 -4.85 5.54 -16.45
N ASN A 83 -4.60 6.07 -15.26
CA ASN A 83 -5.15 7.36 -14.84
C ASN A 83 -4.25 8.56 -15.17
N PHE A 84 -3.09 8.32 -15.81
CA PHE A 84 -2.22 9.38 -16.31
C PHE A 84 -2.56 9.65 -17.77
N GLY A 85 -3.42 10.65 -18.02
CA GLY A 85 -3.80 11.05 -19.37
C GLY A 85 -2.83 12.07 -20.00
N PRO A 86 -3.06 12.48 -21.27
CA PRO A 86 -2.24 13.47 -21.97
C PRO A 86 -2.21 14.84 -21.30
N ASP A 87 -3.24 15.17 -20.53
CA ASP A 87 -3.41 16.40 -19.77
C ASP A 87 -2.59 16.47 -18.47
N ILE A 88 -1.92 15.37 -18.10
CA ILE A 88 -1.16 15.27 -16.84
C ILE A 88 -0.11 16.38 -16.70
N PHE A 89 0.54 16.77 -17.80
CA PHE A 89 1.59 17.79 -17.77
C PHE A 89 1.05 19.18 -17.41
N THR A 90 -0.21 19.47 -17.71
CA THR A 90 -0.85 20.74 -17.32
C THR A 90 -1.09 20.79 -15.81
N HIS A 91 -1.35 19.64 -15.19
CA HIS A 91 -1.59 19.51 -13.74
C HIS A 91 -0.30 19.38 -12.95
N MET A 92 0.74 18.71 -13.49
CA MET A 92 2.00 18.49 -12.78
C MET A 92 2.67 19.79 -12.30
N SER A 93 2.58 20.87 -13.05
CA SER A 93 3.14 22.16 -12.63
C SER A 93 2.51 22.69 -11.33
N SER A 94 1.22 22.41 -11.12
CA SER A 94 0.50 22.79 -9.89
C SER A 94 0.87 21.91 -8.69
N TRP A 95 1.49 20.75 -8.91
CA TRP A 95 1.86 19.80 -7.84
C TRP A 95 3.18 20.15 -7.14
N ALA A 96 3.94 21.13 -7.64
CA ALA A 96 5.24 21.47 -7.05
C ALA A 96 5.14 21.82 -5.55
N ALA A 97 4.14 22.60 -5.16
CA ALA A 97 3.90 22.97 -3.76
C ALA A 97 3.55 21.73 -2.90
N THR A 98 2.71 20.83 -3.41
CA THR A 98 2.32 19.61 -2.69
C THR A 98 3.47 18.61 -2.58
N VAL A 99 4.35 18.53 -3.59
CA VAL A 99 5.58 17.74 -3.52
C VAL A 99 6.53 18.27 -2.45
N ILE A 100 6.78 19.58 -2.43
CA ILE A 100 7.63 20.20 -1.40
C ILE A 100 7.05 19.95 -0.01
N ALA A 101 5.74 20.14 0.17
CA ALA A 101 5.06 19.89 1.44
C ALA A 101 5.16 18.40 1.85
N MET A 102 5.00 17.46 0.92
CA MET A 102 5.16 16.03 1.18
C MET A 102 6.60 15.69 1.60
N VAL A 103 7.61 16.26 0.94
CA VAL A 103 9.03 16.06 1.32
C VAL A 103 9.28 16.61 2.73
N ALA A 104 8.80 17.82 3.01
CA ALA A 104 8.89 18.41 4.35
C ALA A 104 8.18 17.56 5.41
N ALA A 105 6.96 17.09 5.11
CA ALA A 105 6.21 16.19 5.98
C ALA A 105 6.97 14.88 6.24
N THR A 106 7.61 14.33 5.21
CA THR A 106 8.41 13.10 5.32
C THR A 106 9.60 13.29 6.26
N ILE A 107 10.31 14.40 6.14
CA ILE A 107 11.43 14.75 7.03
C ILE A 107 10.92 14.95 8.47
N LEU A 108 9.89 15.78 8.66
CA LEU A 108 9.33 16.08 9.97
C LEU A 108 8.78 14.81 10.65
N ALA A 109 8.04 13.98 9.94
CA ALA A 109 7.49 12.72 10.46
C ALA A 109 8.61 11.75 10.86
N THR A 110 9.67 11.67 10.06
CA THR A 110 10.85 10.84 10.38
C THR A 110 11.55 11.36 11.63
N LEU A 111 11.78 12.67 11.74
CA LEU A 111 12.40 13.29 12.92
C LEU A 111 11.54 13.12 14.18
N ALA A 112 10.22 13.29 14.08
CA ALA A 112 9.30 13.07 15.20
C ALA A 112 9.30 11.61 15.66
N GLY A 113 9.26 10.65 14.73
CA GLY A 113 9.36 9.23 15.02
C GLY A 113 10.71 8.86 15.65
N LEU A 114 11.81 9.38 15.11
CA LEU A 114 13.17 9.21 15.68
C LEU A 114 13.26 9.77 17.09
N PHE A 115 12.79 10.99 17.32
CA PHE A 115 12.78 11.59 18.65
C PHE A 115 12.04 10.71 19.65
N PHE A 116 10.85 10.22 19.30
CA PHE A 116 10.07 9.33 20.15
C PHE A 116 10.83 8.02 20.44
N LEU A 117 11.33 7.34 19.42
CA LEU A 117 11.97 6.04 19.57
C LEU A 117 13.31 6.14 20.31
N ILE A 118 14.14 7.15 20.02
CA ILE A 118 15.47 7.29 20.64
C ILE A 118 15.36 7.90 22.04
N ARG A 119 14.65 9.03 22.19
CA ARG A 119 14.65 9.77 23.46
C ARG A 119 13.69 9.19 24.50
N ILE A 120 12.52 8.74 24.06
CA ILE A 120 11.47 8.26 24.99
C ILE A 120 11.58 6.74 25.15
N ARG A 121 11.75 5.99 24.04
CA ARG A 121 11.74 4.52 24.08
C ARG A 121 13.15 3.89 24.16
N LYS A 122 14.21 4.69 24.01
CA LYS A 122 15.63 4.26 24.14
C LYS A 122 16.05 3.21 23.13
N TYR A 123 15.51 3.24 21.93
CA TYR A 123 15.95 2.40 20.81
C TYR A 123 17.31 2.89 20.30
N ASP A 124 18.11 1.96 19.75
CA ASP A 124 19.30 2.29 18.97
C ASP A 124 18.91 3.12 17.73
N PHE A 125 19.82 4.00 17.31
CA PHE A 125 19.57 4.92 16.19
C PHE A 125 19.18 4.19 14.90
N THR A 126 19.95 3.15 14.52
CA THR A 126 19.72 2.40 13.27
C THR A 126 18.38 1.68 13.30
N LEU A 127 18.07 1.02 14.43
CA LEU A 127 16.78 0.36 14.61
C LEU A 127 15.62 1.36 14.58
N ALA A 128 15.76 2.50 15.26
CA ALA A 128 14.75 3.55 15.29
C ALA A 128 14.51 4.16 13.90
N LEU A 129 15.58 4.47 13.16
CA LEU A 129 15.50 5.02 11.82
C LEU A 129 14.77 4.07 10.86
N LEU A 130 15.20 2.82 10.79
CA LEU A 130 14.60 1.82 9.91
C LEU A 130 13.14 1.53 10.28
N SER A 131 12.78 1.63 11.57
CA SER A 131 11.41 1.41 12.06
C SER A 131 10.46 2.57 11.75
N CYS A 132 10.93 3.83 11.78
CA CYS A 132 10.06 4.99 11.61
C CYS A 132 10.06 5.58 10.19
N ILE A 133 11.08 5.31 9.35
CA ILE A 133 11.16 5.88 8.00
C ILE A 133 9.93 5.54 7.16
N PRO A 134 9.28 6.53 6.53
CA PRO A 134 8.03 6.31 5.81
C PRO A 134 8.26 6.05 4.33
N GLY A 135 7.88 4.88 3.84
CA GLY A 135 8.01 4.46 2.44
C GLY A 135 9.05 3.34 2.25
N GLY A 136 9.04 2.71 1.08
CA GLY A 136 10.00 1.65 0.76
C GLY A 136 9.98 0.46 1.73
N GLN A 137 8.81 0.07 2.24
CA GLN A 137 8.69 -0.95 3.30
C GLN A 137 9.44 -2.25 2.97
N ALA A 138 9.29 -2.75 1.75
CA ALA A 138 9.91 -4.01 1.35
C ALA A 138 11.45 -3.89 1.33
N GLU A 139 11.94 -2.78 0.80
CA GLU A 139 13.36 -2.47 0.70
C GLU A 139 13.98 -2.24 2.07
N VAL A 140 13.31 -1.47 2.93
CA VAL A 140 13.77 -1.19 4.31
C VAL A 140 13.87 -2.49 5.12
N ILE A 141 12.87 -3.38 5.02
CA ILE A 141 12.90 -4.69 5.72
C ILE A 141 14.05 -5.58 5.18
N VAL A 142 14.33 -5.55 3.88
CA VAL A 142 15.46 -6.31 3.32
C VAL A 142 16.78 -5.75 3.83
N ILE A 143 16.95 -4.44 3.80
CA ILE A 143 18.18 -3.77 4.27
C ILE A 143 18.37 -3.97 5.78
N SER A 144 17.31 -4.00 6.57
CA SER A 144 17.39 -4.15 8.03
C SER A 144 18.04 -5.46 8.47
N ARG A 145 17.92 -6.53 7.67
CA ARG A 145 18.53 -7.84 7.98
C ARG A 145 20.05 -7.80 8.12
N ASP A 146 20.70 -6.91 7.39
CA ASP A 146 22.16 -6.76 7.39
C ASP A 146 22.64 -5.69 8.37
N LEU A 147 21.73 -4.92 8.97
CA LEU A 147 22.05 -3.74 9.76
C LEU A 147 21.69 -3.85 11.24
N VAL A 148 20.68 -4.64 11.59
CA VAL A 148 20.19 -4.75 12.96
C VAL A 148 19.86 -6.20 13.30
N GLU A 149 20.16 -6.59 14.55
CA GLU A 149 19.87 -7.95 15.04
C GLU A 149 18.35 -8.21 15.15
N LYS A 150 17.56 -7.16 15.44
CA LYS A 150 16.11 -7.24 15.63
C LYS A 150 15.36 -6.76 14.38
N ASP A 151 15.67 -7.29 13.20
CA ASP A 151 15.02 -6.94 11.93
C ASP A 151 13.51 -7.19 11.95
N TYR A 152 13.04 -8.18 12.74
CA TYR A 152 11.63 -8.44 12.95
C TYR A 152 10.87 -7.26 13.60
N VAL A 153 11.55 -6.43 14.42
CA VAL A 153 10.96 -5.22 15.01
C VAL A 153 10.71 -4.20 13.91
N VAL A 154 11.65 -3.99 12.99
CA VAL A 154 11.46 -3.11 11.83
C VAL A 154 10.25 -3.58 11.02
N ALA A 155 10.17 -4.87 10.69
CA ALA A 155 9.04 -5.42 9.96
C ALA A 155 7.70 -5.23 10.70
N LEU A 156 7.69 -5.38 12.03
CA LEU A 156 6.53 -5.17 12.88
C LEU A 156 6.05 -3.71 12.85
N PHE A 157 6.97 -2.73 12.97
CA PHE A 157 6.62 -1.30 12.91
C PHE A 157 5.97 -0.93 11.58
N HIS A 158 6.54 -1.41 10.48
CA HIS A 158 5.96 -1.20 9.17
C HIS A 158 4.59 -1.87 9.00
N LEU A 159 4.43 -3.10 9.51
CA LEU A 159 3.16 -3.83 9.47
C LEU A 159 2.07 -3.12 10.27
N VAL A 160 2.36 -2.68 11.50
CA VAL A 160 1.41 -1.95 12.36
C VAL A 160 0.99 -0.65 11.69
N ARG A 161 1.94 0.10 11.10
CA ARG A 161 1.63 1.35 10.40
C ARG A 161 0.72 1.12 9.18
N VAL A 162 1.03 0.14 8.35
CA VAL A 162 0.19 -0.21 7.19
C VAL A 162 -1.20 -0.65 7.64
N ALA A 163 -1.28 -1.50 8.66
CA ALA A 163 -2.56 -1.93 9.21
C ALA A 163 -3.39 -0.75 9.74
N LEU A 164 -2.76 0.20 10.45
CA LEU A 164 -3.43 1.42 10.91
C LEU A 164 -3.96 2.26 9.75
N VAL A 165 -3.18 2.44 8.68
CA VAL A 165 -3.62 3.18 7.49
C VAL A 165 -4.81 2.48 6.85
N PHE A 166 -4.75 1.17 6.67
CA PHE A 166 -5.87 0.40 6.10
C PHE A 166 -7.14 0.49 6.92
N CYS A 167 -7.01 0.42 8.25
CA CYS A 167 -8.16 0.48 9.13
C CYS A 167 -8.71 1.90 9.24
N SER A 168 -7.83 2.90 9.36
CA SER A 168 -8.25 4.28 9.65
C SER A 168 -8.65 5.08 8.42
N ALA A 169 -7.93 4.94 7.30
CA ALA A 169 -8.19 5.79 6.12
C ALA A 169 -9.62 5.64 5.56
N PRO A 170 -10.16 4.43 5.31
CA PRO A 170 -11.54 4.30 4.86
C PRO A 170 -12.57 4.81 5.88
N LEU A 171 -12.31 4.61 7.17
CA LEU A 171 -13.20 5.09 8.23
C LEU A 171 -13.18 6.61 8.36
N ILE A 172 -12.00 7.24 8.31
CA ILE A 172 -11.85 8.70 8.30
C ILE A 172 -12.57 9.29 7.08
N LEU A 173 -12.37 8.70 5.90
CA LEU A 173 -13.04 9.12 4.68
C LEU A 173 -14.55 9.02 4.81
N ALA A 174 -15.08 7.92 5.37
CA ALA A 174 -16.50 7.74 5.60
C ALA A 174 -17.07 8.75 6.61
N LEU A 175 -16.36 9.01 7.69
CA LEU A 175 -16.76 9.99 8.71
C LEU A 175 -16.80 11.42 8.19
N MET A 176 -15.86 11.79 7.31
CA MET A 176 -15.75 13.14 6.77
C MET A 176 -16.66 13.41 5.57
N GLN A 177 -16.86 12.40 4.71
CA GLN A 177 -17.69 12.53 3.51
C GLN A 177 -19.14 12.08 3.72
N GLY A 178 -19.43 11.37 4.82
CA GLY A 178 -20.76 10.85 5.14
C GLY A 178 -21.09 9.53 4.44
N GLN A 179 -22.21 8.93 4.86
CA GLN A 179 -22.68 7.63 4.38
C GLN A 179 -23.07 7.65 2.88
N ASP A 180 -23.60 8.77 2.41
CA ASP A 180 -24.00 8.91 1.00
C ASP A 180 -22.78 8.80 0.07
N ALA A 181 -21.66 9.39 0.45
CA ALA A 181 -20.40 9.29 -0.30
C ALA A 181 -19.83 7.84 -0.28
N VAL A 182 -19.97 7.14 0.85
CA VAL A 182 -19.58 5.72 0.94
C VAL A 182 -20.43 4.86 0.01
N GLN A 183 -21.75 5.07 0.02
CA GLN A 183 -22.67 4.33 -0.86
C GLN A 183 -22.38 4.64 -2.32
N ALA A 184 -22.17 5.91 -2.69
CA ALA A 184 -21.79 6.31 -4.03
C ALA A 184 -20.46 5.67 -4.47
N SER A 185 -19.47 5.61 -3.59
CA SER A 185 -18.18 4.97 -3.86
C SER A 185 -18.34 3.46 -4.10
N ASN A 186 -19.11 2.78 -3.24
CA ASN A 186 -19.38 1.34 -3.40
C ASN A 186 -20.19 1.06 -4.68
N ALA A 187 -21.16 1.91 -5.03
CA ALA A 187 -21.92 1.81 -6.27
C ALA A 187 -21.01 2.05 -7.51
N THR A 188 -20.10 3.02 -7.45
CA THR A 188 -19.13 3.29 -8.53
C THR A 188 -18.25 2.06 -8.81
N LEU A 189 -17.82 1.36 -7.77
CA LEU A 189 -17.04 0.12 -7.94
C LEU A 189 -17.83 -0.95 -8.71
N LEU A 190 -19.10 -1.13 -8.40
CA LEU A 190 -19.96 -2.12 -9.05
C LEU A 190 -20.39 -1.66 -10.47
N ALA A 191 -20.40 -0.37 -10.74
CA ALA A 191 -20.70 0.20 -12.05
C ALA A 191 -19.50 0.21 -13.01
N MET A 192 -18.28 -0.13 -12.56
CA MET A 192 -17.12 -0.29 -13.44
C MET A 192 -17.35 -1.39 -14.46
N PRO A 193 -16.77 -1.29 -15.67
CA PRO A 193 -16.88 -2.35 -16.68
C PRO A 193 -16.49 -3.71 -16.13
N SER A 194 -17.29 -4.72 -16.44
CA SER A 194 -16.98 -6.11 -16.15
C SER A 194 -15.91 -6.61 -17.11
N ILE A 195 -15.02 -7.49 -16.65
CA ILE A 195 -14.01 -8.16 -17.47
C ILE A 195 -14.65 -8.88 -18.67
N PHE A 196 -15.87 -9.40 -18.51
CA PHE A 196 -16.61 -10.09 -19.58
C PHE A 196 -17.21 -9.15 -20.62
N ALA A 197 -17.33 -7.85 -20.33
CA ALA A 197 -17.80 -6.83 -21.24
C ALA A 197 -16.70 -6.20 -22.08
N LEU A 198 -15.42 -6.48 -21.78
CA LEU A 198 -14.28 -5.88 -22.46
C LEU A 198 -13.88 -6.69 -23.71
N PRO A 199 -13.44 -6.00 -24.78
CA PRO A 199 -12.87 -6.63 -25.94
C PRO A 199 -11.66 -7.52 -25.57
N PRO A 200 -11.49 -8.70 -26.18
CA PRO A 200 -10.32 -9.56 -25.91
C PRO A 200 -8.98 -8.85 -26.18
N ALA A 201 -8.93 -7.92 -27.13
CA ALA A 201 -7.74 -7.12 -27.40
C ALA A 201 -7.35 -6.24 -26.21
N THR A 202 -8.31 -5.61 -25.52
CA THR A 202 -8.08 -4.80 -24.31
C THR A 202 -7.51 -5.68 -23.18
N LEU A 203 -8.09 -6.86 -22.98
CA LEU A 203 -7.60 -7.81 -21.96
C LEU A 203 -6.19 -8.32 -22.27
N PHE A 204 -5.92 -8.60 -23.56
CA PHE A 204 -4.59 -8.99 -23.99
C PHE A 204 -3.58 -7.85 -23.77
N THR A 205 -3.92 -6.62 -24.14
CA THR A 205 -3.09 -5.43 -23.91
C THR A 205 -2.81 -5.22 -22.42
N PHE A 206 -3.84 -5.32 -21.57
CA PHE A 206 -3.72 -5.23 -20.11
C PHE A 206 -2.74 -6.27 -19.56
N ALA A 207 -2.89 -7.54 -19.96
CA ALA A 207 -2.03 -8.63 -19.51
C ALA A 207 -0.59 -8.47 -20.06
N ALA A 208 -0.43 -8.14 -21.34
CA ALA A 208 0.86 -7.94 -21.97
C ALA A 208 1.66 -6.81 -21.30
N MET A 209 1.04 -5.65 -21.06
CA MET A 209 1.66 -4.53 -20.36
C MET A 209 2.10 -4.92 -18.96
N SER A 210 1.22 -5.60 -18.21
CA SER A 210 1.50 -6.05 -16.84
C SER A 210 2.72 -6.99 -16.80
N ILE A 211 2.84 -7.90 -17.77
CA ILE A 211 3.92 -8.88 -17.81
C ILE A 211 5.23 -8.27 -18.33
N ILE A 212 5.17 -7.49 -19.42
CA ILE A 212 6.37 -6.93 -20.08
C ILE A 212 7.05 -5.88 -19.20
N ALA A 213 6.28 -5.12 -18.43
CA ALA A 213 6.82 -4.08 -17.56
C ALA A 213 7.79 -4.62 -16.49
N LEU A 214 7.57 -5.85 -16.00
CA LEU A 214 8.35 -6.40 -14.89
C LEU A 214 9.82 -6.64 -15.22
N PRO A 215 10.21 -7.31 -16.33
CA PRO A 215 11.61 -7.49 -16.66
C PRO A 215 12.32 -6.15 -16.93
N VAL A 216 11.66 -5.19 -17.57
CA VAL A 216 12.22 -3.86 -17.81
C VAL A 216 12.48 -3.14 -16.48
N ALA A 217 11.50 -3.12 -15.58
CA ALA A 217 11.63 -2.51 -14.26
C ALA A 217 12.75 -3.14 -13.41
N ARG A 218 12.93 -4.45 -13.52
CA ARG A 218 14.03 -5.15 -12.84
C ARG A 218 15.39 -4.81 -13.45
N PHE A 219 15.46 -4.72 -14.77
CA PHE A 219 16.69 -4.36 -15.48
C PHE A 219 17.19 -2.98 -15.09
N ILE A 220 16.31 -1.99 -15.01
CA ILE A 220 16.65 -0.62 -14.58
C ILE A 220 16.63 -0.44 -13.06
N ARG A 221 16.47 -1.53 -12.30
CA ARG A 221 16.52 -1.59 -10.83
C ARG A 221 15.54 -0.65 -10.13
N LEU A 222 14.32 -0.54 -10.65
CA LEU A 222 13.28 0.25 -9.97
C LEU A 222 12.92 -0.35 -8.61
N PRO A 223 12.69 0.48 -7.59
CA PRO A 223 12.07 0.01 -6.35
C PRO A 223 10.66 -0.51 -6.63
N MET A 224 10.23 -1.53 -5.88
CA MET A 224 8.92 -2.17 -6.07
C MET A 224 8.59 -2.50 -7.54
N PRO A 225 9.44 -3.24 -8.27
CA PRO A 225 9.34 -3.40 -9.73
C PRO A 225 8.00 -4.01 -10.18
N HIS A 226 7.33 -4.76 -9.31
CA HIS A 226 6.02 -5.38 -9.59
C HIS A 226 4.87 -4.37 -9.68
N LEU A 227 5.02 -3.18 -9.09
CA LEU A 227 4.00 -2.14 -9.12
C LEU A 227 4.45 -0.94 -9.97
N VAL A 228 5.64 -0.42 -9.69
CA VAL A 228 6.16 0.80 -10.32
C VAL A 228 6.45 0.57 -11.80
N GLY A 229 6.90 -0.63 -12.18
CA GLY A 229 7.12 -0.98 -13.58
C GLY A 229 5.86 -0.86 -14.44
N PRO A 230 4.81 -1.65 -14.16
CA PRO A 230 3.55 -1.56 -14.90
C PRO A 230 2.90 -0.18 -14.80
N LEU A 231 3.00 0.50 -13.66
CA LEU A 231 2.50 1.87 -13.49
C LEU A 231 3.15 2.81 -14.48
N ILE A 232 4.49 2.85 -14.56
CA ILE A 232 5.23 3.74 -15.47
C ILE A 232 4.93 3.38 -16.93
N LEU A 233 5.00 2.10 -17.30
CA LEU A 233 4.72 1.67 -18.68
C LEU A 233 3.31 2.06 -19.10
N SER A 234 2.33 1.78 -18.25
CA SER A 234 0.93 2.12 -18.50
C SER A 234 0.74 3.64 -18.60
N SER A 235 1.32 4.41 -17.67
CA SER A 235 1.25 5.88 -17.73
C SER A 235 1.81 6.43 -19.02
N VAL A 236 2.98 5.97 -19.46
CA VAL A 236 3.59 6.43 -20.72
C VAL A 236 2.68 6.13 -21.92
N LEU A 237 2.14 4.92 -22.01
CA LEU A 237 1.30 4.53 -23.15
C LEU A 237 -0.03 5.28 -23.18
N HIS A 238 -0.63 5.56 -22.00
CA HIS A 238 -1.87 6.36 -21.91
C HIS A 238 -1.62 7.85 -22.20
N ILE A 239 -0.51 8.41 -21.71
CA ILE A 239 -0.11 9.80 -22.01
C ILE A 239 0.12 10.00 -23.51
N LEU A 240 0.69 8.98 -24.18
CA LEU A 240 0.89 9.02 -25.64
C LEU A 240 -0.39 8.72 -26.43
N GLY A 241 -1.50 8.38 -25.77
CA GLY A 241 -2.76 8.03 -26.43
C GLY A 241 -2.71 6.71 -27.21
N LEU A 242 -1.73 5.85 -26.92
CA LEU A 242 -1.54 4.57 -27.64
C LEU A 242 -2.45 3.46 -27.13
N VAL A 243 -2.90 3.55 -25.88
CA VAL A 243 -3.77 2.56 -25.24
C VAL A 243 -4.78 3.27 -24.33
N GLU A 244 -5.93 2.63 -24.17
CA GLU A 244 -6.94 3.02 -23.20
C GLU A 244 -7.45 1.76 -22.50
N ILE A 245 -7.16 1.64 -21.20
CA ILE A 245 -7.56 0.49 -20.38
C ILE A 245 -8.51 0.99 -19.31
N PRO A 246 -9.79 0.58 -19.35
CA PRO A 246 -10.76 0.97 -18.34
C PRO A 246 -10.47 0.27 -17.01
N ARG A 247 -11.03 0.80 -15.93
CA ARG A 247 -11.02 0.15 -14.61
C ARG A 247 -11.93 -1.06 -14.66
N ILE A 248 -11.43 -2.22 -14.22
CA ILE A 248 -12.14 -3.51 -14.29
C ILE A 248 -12.66 -3.84 -12.89
N SER A 249 -13.98 -3.94 -12.71
CA SER A 249 -14.62 -4.13 -11.41
C SER A 249 -14.12 -5.38 -10.67
N GLU A 250 -14.13 -6.53 -11.34
CA GLU A 250 -13.70 -7.82 -10.74
C GLU A 250 -12.22 -7.77 -10.36
N PHE A 251 -11.40 -7.09 -11.15
CA PHE A 251 -9.97 -6.97 -10.85
C PHE A 251 -9.72 -6.07 -9.63
N VAL A 252 -10.45 -4.98 -9.48
CA VAL A 252 -10.37 -4.10 -8.31
C VAL A 252 -10.84 -4.83 -7.05
N ILE A 253 -11.92 -5.63 -7.14
CA ILE A 253 -12.37 -6.49 -6.02
C ILE A 253 -11.31 -7.54 -5.69
N LEU A 254 -10.75 -8.22 -6.71
CA LEU A 254 -9.68 -9.20 -6.53
C LEU A 254 -8.45 -8.58 -5.84
N ALA A 255 -8.07 -7.34 -6.22
CA ALA A 255 -6.98 -6.62 -5.58
C ALA A 255 -7.29 -6.33 -4.10
N GLN A 256 -8.51 -5.89 -3.76
CA GLN A 256 -8.93 -5.67 -2.38
C GLN A 256 -8.84 -6.95 -1.54
N LEU A 257 -9.38 -8.06 -2.04
CA LEU A 257 -9.35 -9.36 -1.37
C LEU A 257 -7.91 -9.88 -1.17
N THR A 258 -7.08 -9.74 -2.20
CA THR A 258 -5.68 -10.19 -2.19
C THR A 258 -4.86 -9.39 -1.19
N ILE A 259 -4.95 -8.07 -1.24
CA ILE A 259 -4.17 -7.15 -0.43
C ILE A 259 -4.64 -7.19 1.03
N GLY A 260 -5.93 -7.02 1.27
CA GLY A 260 -6.53 -7.09 2.60
C GLY A 260 -6.30 -8.45 3.25
N GLY A 261 -6.53 -9.54 2.52
CA GLY A 261 -6.28 -10.91 3.00
C GLY A 261 -4.81 -11.17 3.33
N ALA A 262 -3.87 -10.66 2.52
CA ALA A 262 -2.44 -10.79 2.80
C ALA A 262 -2.01 -10.04 4.06
N VAL A 263 -2.51 -8.82 4.28
CA VAL A 263 -2.24 -8.04 5.49
C VAL A 263 -2.89 -8.68 6.71
N GLY A 264 -4.16 -9.10 6.59
CA GLY A 264 -4.88 -9.81 7.65
C GLY A 264 -4.18 -11.10 8.08
N ALA A 265 -3.69 -11.89 7.12
CA ALA A 265 -2.92 -13.11 7.41
C ALA A 265 -1.58 -12.83 8.11
N ARG A 266 -0.90 -11.74 7.78
CA ARG A 266 0.33 -11.32 8.49
C ARG A 266 0.01 -10.90 9.92
N LEU A 267 -1.02 -10.10 10.13
CA LEU A 267 -1.46 -9.67 11.46
C LEU A 267 -1.86 -10.85 12.33
N ALA A 268 -2.61 -11.83 11.77
CA ALA A 268 -3.01 -13.02 12.51
C ALA A 268 -1.82 -13.84 13.05
N LYS A 269 -0.67 -13.80 12.36
CA LYS A 269 0.55 -14.53 12.73
C LYS A 269 1.45 -13.78 13.72
N VAL A 270 1.14 -12.53 14.07
CA VAL A 270 1.93 -11.77 15.04
C VAL A 270 1.69 -12.32 16.44
N PRO A 271 2.74 -12.71 17.19
CA PRO A 271 2.61 -13.15 18.57
C PRO A 271 2.44 -11.92 19.49
N PHE A 272 1.19 -11.43 19.59
CA PHE A 272 0.89 -10.17 20.27
C PHE A 272 1.37 -10.08 21.71
N LEU A 273 1.28 -11.19 22.46
CA LEU A 273 1.69 -11.21 23.88
C LEU A 273 3.22 -11.09 24.02
N ASP A 274 3.97 -11.80 23.18
CA ASP A 274 5.43 -11.81 23.24
C ASP A 274 6.04 -10.49 22.74
N LEU A 275 5.35 -9.82 21.83
CA LEU A 275 5.79 -8.57 21.22
C LEU A 275 5.03 -7.33 21.71
N ALA A 276 4.27 -7.43 22.80
CA ALA A 276 3.37 -6.38 23.29
C ALA A 276 4.06 -5.01 23.44
N VAL A 277 5.29 -4.98 23.93
CA VAL A 277 6.07 -3.74 24.10
C VAL A 277 6.38 -3.11 22.74
N TYR A 278 6.85 -3.92 21.78
CA TYR A 278 7.16 -3.43 20.43
C TYR A 278 5.91 -3.01 19.66
N ILE A 279 4.77 -3.71 19.86
CA ILE A 279 3.48 -3.36 19.24
C ILE A 279 2.98 -2.02 19.76
N ARG A 280 3.02 -1.80 21.09
CA ARG A 280 2.67 -0.52 21.70
C ARG A 280 3.53 0.61 21.15
N ASP A 281 4.85 0.39 21.06
CA ASP A 281 5.78 1.39 20.58
C ASP A 281 5.62 1.66 19.07
N ALA A 282 5.34 0.61 18.28
CA ALA A 282 4.99 0.72 16.86
C ALA A 282 3.69 1.50 16.65
N PHE A 283 2.66 1.22 17.46
CA PHE A 283 1.39 1.92 17.41
C PHE A 283 1.55 3.41 17.75
N ALA A 284 2.24 3.74 18.85
CA ALA A 284 2.52 5.12 19.22
C ALA A 284 3.35 5.86 18.18
N SER A 285 4.41 5.22 17.67
CA SER A 285 5.23 5.79 16.58
C SER A 285 4.41 6.01 15.31
N ALA A 286 3.55 5.06 14.94
CA ALA A 286 2.70 5.19 13.78
C ALA A 286 1.72 6.36 13.93
N ILE A 287 1.08 6.53 15.10
CA ILE A 287 0.21 7.69 15.36
C ILE A 287 0.98 8.99 15.21
N ILE A 288 2.18 9.12 15.78
CA ILE A 288 3.00 10.33 15.66
C ILE A 288 3.30 10.64 14.18
N VAL A 289 3.76 9.63 13.44
CA VAL A 289 4.09 9.78 12.01
C VAL A 289 2.84 10.15 11.20
N LEU A 290 1.73 9.43 11.38
CA LEU A 290 0.48 9.67 10.66
C LEU A 290 -0.13 11.03 10.98
N SER A 291 -0.09 11.44 12.26
CA SER A 291 -0.56 12.77 12.69
C SER A 291 0.28 13.89 12.05
N THR A 292 1.60 13.72 11.93
CA THR A 292 2.46 14.70 11.28
C THR A 292 2.05 14.90 9.81
N TYR A 293 1.80 13.82 9.08
CA TYR A 293 1.30 13.92 7.71
C TYR A 293 -0.10 14.51 7.62
N GLY A 294 -1.00 14.10 8.52
CA GLY A 294 -2.36 14.64 8.58
C GLY A 294 -2.38 16.14 8.86
N LEU A 295 -1.58 16.62 9.81
CA LEU A 295 -1.46 18.05 10.11
C LEU A 295 -0.85 18.83 8.95
N THR A 296 0.15 18.28 8.26
CA THR A 296 0.73 18.92 7.08
C THR A 296 -0.28 18.98 5.93
N ALA A 297 -1.04 17.90 5.71
CA ALA A 297 -2.11 17.89 4.71
C ALA A 297 -3.20 18.91 5.04
N LEU A 298 -3.58 19.02 6.31
CA LEU A 298 -4.58 20.01 6.77
C LEU A 298 -4.09 21.44 6.59
N ALA A 299 -2.86 21.74 6.99
CA ALA A 299 -2.24 23.05 6.82
C ALA A 299 -2.16 23.43 5.32
N LEU A 300 -1.78 22.48 4.45
CA LEU A 300 -1.70 22.72 3.04
C LEU A 300 -3.08 22.91 2.41
N ALA A 301 -4.08 22.11 2.82
CA ALA A 301 -5.47 22.24 2.38
C ALA A 301 -6.04 23.63 2.72
N SER A 302 -5.80 24.10 3.95
CA SER A 302 -6.27 25.41 4.40
C SER A 302 -5.59 26.58 3.66
N TRP A 303 -4.36 26.39 3.21
CA TRP A 303 -3.61 27.42 2.46
C TRP A 303 -3.91 27.42 0.97
N THR A 304 -4.06 26.25 0.36
CA THR A 304 -4.21 26.11 -1.10
C THR A 304 -5.65 25.94 -1.57
N GLY A 305 -6.60 25.62 -0.66
CA GLY A 305 -7.97 25.24 -1.03
C GLY A 305 -8.11 23.84 -1.65
N LEU A 306 -7.03 23.06 -1.73
CA LEU A 306 -7.08 21.69 -2.24
C LEU A 306 -7.86 20.78 -1.30
N ASN A 307 -8.44 19.72 -1.84
CA ASN A 307 -9.20 18.76 -1.04
C ASN A 307 -8.30 18.07 -0.01
N PHE A 308 -8.66 18.22 1.27
CA PHE A 308 -7.90 17.64 2.38
C PHE A 308 -7.76 16.13 2.27
N MET A 309 -8.82 15.42 1.87
CA MET A 309 -8.79 13.96 1.77
C MET A 309 -7.86 13.48 0.68
N GLN A 310 -7.83 14.16 -0.45
CA GLN A 310 -6.89 13.88 -1.53
C GLN A 310 -5.44 14.09 -1.08
N LEU A 311 -5.16 15.19 -0.38
CA LEU A 311 -3.85 15.47 0.21
C LEU A 311 -3.48 14.44 1.29
N LEU A 312 -4.42 14.07 2.15
CA LEU A 312 -4.21 13.05 3.18
C LEU A 312 -3.82 11.72 2.56
N LEU A 313 -4.56 11.25 1.54
CA LEU A 313 -4.22 10.01 0.83
C LEU A 313 -2.86 10.12 0.12
N ALA A 314 -2.53 11.24 -0.50
CA ALA A 314 -1.24 11.44 -1.15
C ALA A 314 -0.06 11.43 -0.16
N PHE A 315 -0.27 11.91 1.06
CA PHE A 315 0.79 12.10 2.06
C PHE A 315 0.92 10.93 3.03
N ILE A 316 -0.17 10.23 3.36
CA ILE A 316 -0.18 9.18 4.39
C ILE A 316 0.82 8.06 4.04
N PRO A 317 1.69 7.64 4.97
CA PRO A 317 2.73 6.64 4.68
C PRO A 317 2.18 5.21 4.79
N GLY A 318 1.31 4.85 3.86
CA GLY A 318 0.86 3.47 3.60
C GLY A 318 1.72 2.79 2.52
N GLY A 319 1.37 1.57 2.14
CA GLY A 319 1.91 0.97 0.93
C GLY A 319 1.37 1.67 -0.32
N LEU A 320 2.20 1.77 -1.36
CA LEU A 320 1.84 2.48 -2.59
C LEU A 320 0.56 1.90 -3.23
N TYR A 321 0.48 0.59 -3.37
CA TYR A 321 -0.70 -0.06 -3.97
C TYR A 321 -1.93 -0.02 -3.06
N GLU A 322 -1.74 0.02 -1.75
CA GLU A 322 -2.82 0.11 -0.78
C GLU A 322 -3.54 1.46 -0.87
N VAL A 323 -2.78 2.52 -0.81
CA VAL A 323 -3.36 3.88 -0.75
C VAL A 323 -3.88 4.32 -2.12
N THR A 324 -3.22 3.93 -3.21
CA THR A 324 -3.74 4.19 -4.55
C THR A 324 -5.01 3.40 -4.84
N LEU A 325 -5.13 2.19 -4.28
CA LEU A 325 -6.38 1.43 -4.34
C LEU A 325 -7.52 2.16 -3.59
N LEU A 326 -7.23 2.74 -2.42
CA LEU A 326 -8.22 3.57 -1.71
C LEU A 326 -8.61 4.81 -2.51
N ALA A 327 -7.64 5.51 -3.14
CA ALA A 327 -7.94 6.64 -4.00
C ALA A 327 -8.85 6.24 -5.18
N LEU A 328 -8.60 5.06 -5.76
CA LEU A 328 -9.42 4.49 -6.83
C LEU A 328 -10.85 4.20 -6.36
N ILE A 329 -11.01 3.58 -5.20
CA ILE A 329 -12.31 3.22 -4.63
C ILE A 329 -13.13 4.48 -4.32
N PHE A 330 -12.50 5.48 -3.71
CA PHE A 330 -13.19 6.71 -3.26
C PHE A 330 -13.28 7.80 -4.33
N GLY A 331 -12.83 7.54 -5.56
CA GLY A 331 -12.96 8.45 -6.68
C GLY A 331 -12.07 9.70 -6.60
N PHE A 332 -10.97 9.64 -5.85
CA PHE A 332 -9.96 10.71 -5.84
C PHE A 332 -9.05 10.65 -7.07
N ASP A 333 -8.30 11.71 -7.30
CA ASP A 333 -7.28 11.76 -8.35
C ASP A 333 -6.17 10.75 -8.06
N ILE A 334 -6.26 9.61 -8.75
CA ILE A 334 -5.35 8.48 -8.58
C ILE A 334 -3.95 8.82 -9.08
N ALA A 335 -3.84 9.62 -10.16
CA ALA A 335 -2.56 10.04 -10.71
C ALA A 335 -1.81 10.90 -9.69
N PHE A 336 -2.50 11.86 -9.07
CA PHE A 336 -1.95 12.70 -8.00
C PHE A 336 -1.44 11.86 -6.83
N VAL A 337 -2.28 10.96 -6.31
CA VAL A 337 -1.91 10.11 -5.15
C VAL A 337 -0.76 9.18 -5.51
N ALA A 338 -0.83 8.49 -6.66
CA ALA A 338 0.22 7.56 -7.09
C ALA A 338 1.55 8.26 -7.35
N PHE A 339 1.52 9.45 -7.94
CA PHE A 339 2.72 10.25 -8.19
C PHE A 339 3.46 10.59 -6.88
N HIS A 340 2.76 11.15 -5.89
CA HIS A 340 3.35 11.51 -4.60
C HIS A 340 3.91 10.29 -3.86
N HIS A 341 3.19 9.18 -3.86
CA HIS A 341 3.67 7.93 -3.25
C HIS A 341 4.90 7.37 -3.94
N THR A 342 4.90 7.35 -5.29
CA THR A 342 6.03 6.86 -6.08
C THR A 342 7.26 7.72 -5.82
N LEU A 343 7.11 9.04 -5.84
CA LEU A 343 8.21 9.98 -5.57
C LEU A 343 8.78 9.78 -4.16
N ARG A 344 7.93 9.60 -3.16
CA ARG A 344 8.40 9.32 -1.79
C ARG A 344 9.15 7.99 -1.69
N VAL A 345 8.66 6.93 -2.32
CA VAL A 345 9.36 5.64 -2.35
C VAL A 345 10.73 5.77 -3.01
N MET A 346 10.81 6.49 -4.13
CA MET A 346 12.08 6.80 -4.81
C MET A 346 13.04 7.58 -3.90
N MET A 347 12.53 8.63 -3.24
CA MET A 347 13.32 9.45 -2.32
C MET A 347 13.91 8.61 -1.17
N VAL A 348 13.10 7.75 -0.56
CA VAL A 348 13.56 6.87 0.52
C VAL A 348 14.54 5.83 -0.01
N PHE A 349 14.24 5.19 -1.13
CA PHE A 349 15.08 4.14 -1.73
C PHE A 349 16.48 4.67 -2.08
N PHE A 350 16.57 5.84 -2.71
CA PHE A 350 17.85 6.42 -3.07
C PHE A 350 18.52 7.16 -1.91
N GLY A 351 17.76 7.75 -0.99
CA GLY A 351 18.28 8.53 0.13
C GLY A 351 18.80 7.69 1.30
N LEU A 352 18.15 6.55 1.59
CA LEU A 352 18.47 5.72 2.74
C LEU A 352 19.92 5.22 2.77
N PRO A 353 20.52 4.73 1.67
CA PRO A 353 21.92 4.29 1.67
C PRO A 353 22.92 5.39 2.08
N PHE A 354 22.67 6.65 1.67
CA PHE A 354 23.54 7.78 2.06
C PHE A 354 23.45 8.09 3.55
N ILE A 355 22.24 8.00 4.14
CA ILE A 355 22.04 8.21 5.58
C ILE A 355 22.79 7.12 6.37
N ILE A 356 22.64 5.85 5.96
CA ILE A 356 23.27 4.71 6.62
C ILE A 356 24.80 4.76 6.49
N ALA A 357 25.33 5.10 5.31
CA ALA A 357 26.77 5.22 5.11
C ALA A 357 27.41 6.26 6.05
N LYS A 358 26.73 7.40 6.26
CA LYS A 358 27.18 8.45 7.17
C LYS A 358 27.15 8.04 8.65
N THR A 359 26.26 7.14 9.04
CA THR A 359 26.17 6.66 10.43
C THR A 359 27.19 5.57 10.76
N ARG A 360 27.69 4.84 9.75
CA ARG A 360 28.74 3.83 9.89
C ARG A 360 30.15 4.42 10.01
N ASN A 361 30.38 5.63 9.43
CA ASN A 361 31.62 6.36 9.50
C ASN A 361 31.37 7.74 10.15
N PRO A 362 31.20 7.82 11.48
CA PRO A 362 31.21 9.12 12.15
C PRO A 362 32.63 9.70 12.06
N THR A 363 32.81 10.69 11.18
CA THR A 363 34.03 11.54 11.16
C THR A 363 34.12 12.33 12.43
#